data_11acde5a7c80067c9c6a8067e79c7e95
#
_entry.id   11acde5a7c80067c9c6a8067e79c7e95
#
_cell.length_a   1.000
_cell.length_b   1.000
_cell.length_c   1.000
_cell.angle_alpha   90.00
_cell.angle_beta   90.00
_cell.angle_gamma   90.00
#
_symmetry.space_group_name_H-M   'P 1'
#
loop_
_entity.id
_entity.type
_entity.pdbx_description
1 polymer ?
#
loop_
_entity_poly.entity_id
_entity_poly.type
_entity_poly.pdbx_seq_one_letter_code
_entity_poly.pdbx_strand_id
1 'polypeptide(L)'
;MQFKTVLVALVAAVASAQDISKIPICAISCFLNNTSGTGCSSVFDFKCLCGNAPYFGRVQACATTACSAADQAKTLAWAKGTCSSVGVPLPE
;
A
#
# COMPACT_ATOMS: atom_id res chain seq x y z
N MET A 1 24.59 -19.88 -7.30
CA MET A 1 25.17 -18.65 -6.73
C MET A 1 24.30 -17.44 -6.97
N GLN A 2 24.00 -17.18 -8.24
CA GLN A 2 23.19 -16.02 -8.58
C GLN A 2 21.78 -16.09 -8.06
N PHE A 3 21.24 -17.29 -7.93
CA PHE A 3 19.88 -17.47 -7.39
C PHE A 3 19.75 -16.93 -5.97
N LYS A 4 20.77 -17.16 -5.16
CA LYS A 4 20.73 -16.67 -3.78
C LYS A 4 20.68 -15.15 -3.72
N THR A 5 21.44 -14.49 -4.59
CA THR A 5 21.47 -13.04 -4.65
C THR A 5 20.11 -12.49 -5.07
N VAL A 6 19.49 -13.12 -6.06
CA VAL A 6 18.18 -12.68 -6.55
C VAL A 6 17.12 -12.84 -5.47
N LEU A 7 17.14 -13.98 -4.76
CA LEU A 7 16.17 -14.23 -3.69
C LEU A 7 16.30 -13.22 -2.56
N VAL A 8 17.53 -12.90 -2.19
CA VAL A 8 17.76 -11.92 -1.12
C VAL A 8 17.23 -10.54 -1.53
N ALA A 9 17.45 -10.16 -2.78
CA ALA A 9 16.96 -8.89 -3.29
C ALA A 9 15.44 -8.82 -3.28
N LEU A 10 14.78 -9.91 -3.66
CA LEU A 10 13.31 -9.96 -3.65
C LEU A 10 12.75 -9.83 -2.26
N VAL A 11 13.35 -10.54 -1.29
CA VAL A 11 12.90 -10.48 0.10
C VAL A 11 13.05 -9.06 0.64
N ALA A 12 14.17 -8.41 0.36
CA ALA A 12 14.40 -7.05 0.81
C ALA A 12 13.39 -6.08 0.19
N ALA A 13 13.06 -6.26 -1.08
CA ALA A 13 12.10 -5.40 -1.75
C ALA A 13 10.70 -5.54 -1.15
N VAL A 14 10.28 -6.78 -0.87
CA VAL A 14 8.97 -7.03 -0.27
C VAL A 14 8.89 -6.42 1.12
N ALA A 15 9.92 -6.63 1.94
CA ALA A 15 9.95 -6.07 3.29
C ALA A 15 9.87 -4.55 3.25
N SER A 16 10.61 -3.93 2.34
CA SER A 16 10.61 -2.47 2.19
C SER A 16 9.24 -1.94 1.76
N ALA A 17 8.59 -2.63 0.81
CA ALA A 17 7.30 -2.21 0.29
C ALA A 17 6.19 -2.31 1.34
N GLN A 18 6.34 -3.23 2.31
CA GLN A 18 5.34 -3.44 3.34
C GLN A 18 5.61 -2.65 4.62
N ASP A 19 6.56 -1.73 4.58
CA ASP A 19 6.92 -0.93 5.74
C ASP A 19 5.92 0.21 5.91
N ILE A 20 4.94 -0.01 6.79
CA ILE A 20 3.89 0.97 7.03
C ILE A 20 4.39 2.23 7.73
N SER A 21 5.59 2.19 8.30
CA SER A 21 6.16 3.38 8.93
C SER A 21 6.46 4.48 7.91
N LYS A 22 6.52 4.15 6.64
CA LYS A 22 6.75 5.11 5.57
C LYS A 22 5.48 5.79 5.10
N ILE A 23 4.32 5.33 5.56
CA ILE A 23 3.06 5.98 5.24
C ILE A 23 2.92 7.23 6.12
N PRO A 24 2.58 8.40 5.55
CA PRO A 24 2.30 9.57 6.37
C PRO A 24 1.21 9.28 7.40
N ILE A 25 1.35 9.83 8.60
CA ILE A 25 0.42 9.56 9.69
C ILE A 25 -1.02 9.90 9.30
N CYS A 26 -1.21 10.99 8.55
CA CYS A 26 -2.54 11.39 8.09
C CYS A 26 -3.21 10.34 7.21
N ALA A 27 -2.42 9.52 6.52
CA ALA A 27 -2.96 8.49 5.63
C ALA A 27 -3.19 7.16 6.34
N ILE A 28 -2.48 6.89 7.44
CA ILE A 28 -2.62 5.62 8.15
C ILE A 28 -4.06 5.40 8.59
N SER A 29 -4.70 6.40 9.16
CA SER A 29 -6.10 6.28 9.58
C SER A 29 -7.01 6.05 8.38
N CYS A 30 -6.70 6.61 7.22
CA CYS A 30 -7.48 6.37 6.02
C CYS A 30 -7.45 4.91 5.60
N PHE A 31 -6.27 4.29 5.65
CA PHE A 31 -6.14 2.87 5.35
C PHE A 31 -6.91 2.02 6.35
N LEU A 32 -6.73 2.30 7.65
CA LEU A 32 -7.36 1.51 8.71
C LEU A 32 -8.88 1.62 8.68
N ASN A 33 -9.39 2.84 8.52
CA ASN A 33 -10.83 3.07 8.60
C ASN A 33 -11.59 2.51 7.41
N ASN A 34 -10.91 2.30 6.28
CA ASN A 34 -11.57 1.81 5.07
C ASN A 34 -11.38 0.31 4.83
N THR A 35 -10.64 -0.38 5.70
CA THR A 35 -10.43 -1.82 5.57
C THR A 35 -11.71 -2.60 5.85
N SER A 36 -12.53 -2.13 6.76
CA SER A 36 -13.80 -2.76 7.09
C SER A 36 -14.71 -2.79 5.88
N GLY A 37 -15.36 -3.91 5.63
CA GLY A 37 -16.27 -4.06 4.51
C GLY A 37 -15.60 -4.45 3.19
N THR A 38 -14.29 -4.61 3.17
CA THR A 38 -13.58 -5.04 1.95
C THR A 38 -13.61 -6.55 1.77
N GLY A 39 -13.85 -7.30 2.83
CA GLY A 39 -13.73 -8.75 2.80
C GLY A 39 -12.31 -9.26 2.96
N CYS A 40 -11.34 -8.37 3.11
CA CYS A 40 -9.95 -8.74 3.33
C CYS A 40 -9.69 -9.05 4.80
N SER A 41 -8.74 -9.94 5.07
CA SER A 41 -8.52 -10.45 6.43
C SER A 41 -7.94 -9.41 7.38
N SER A 42 -7.16 -8.46 6.86
CA SER A 42 -6.55 -7.41 7.70
C SER A 42 -6.06 -6.27 6.84
N VAL A 43 -5.63 -5.19 7.51
CA VAL A 43 -5.02 -4.05 6.83
C VAL A 43 -3.67 -4.41 6.19
N PHE A 44 -3.09 -5.53 6.59
CA PHE A 44 -1.83 -6.02 6.02
C PHE A 44 -2.03 -7.01 4.88
N ASP A 45 -3.27 -7.33 4.55
CA ASP A 45 -3.58 -8.22 3.44
C ASP A 45 -3.54 -7.43 2.13
N PHE A 46 -2.34 -6.99 1.77
CA PHE A 46 -2.16 -6.05 0.66
C PHE A 46 -2.58 -6.64 -0.68
N LYS A 47 -2.38 -7.94 -0.85
CA LYS A 47 -2.78 -8.56 -2.11
C LYS A 47 -4.30 -8.45 -2.33
N CYS A 48 -5.07 -8.67 -1.27
CA CYS A 48 -6.52 -8.52 -1.31
C CYS A 48 -6.91 -7.06 -1.49
N LEU A 49 -6.32 -6.17 -0.69
CA LEU A 49 -6.66 -4.75 -0.71
C LEU A 49 -6.29 -4.11 -2.05
N CYS A 50 -5.15 -4.48 -2.61
CA CYS A 50 -4.72 -3.93 -3.90
C CYS A 50 -5.64 -4.36 -5.03
N GLY A 51 -6.30 -5.50 -4.91
CA GLY A 51 -7.29 -5.95 -5.87
C GLY A 51 -8.68 -5.36 -5.65
N ASN A 52 -8.85 -4.55 -4.62
CA ASN A 52 -10.14 -3.95 -4.27
C ASN A 52 -10.13 -2.47 -4.67
N ALA A 53 -10.56 -2.19 -5.90
CA ALA A 53 -10.52 -0.83 -6.42
C ALA A 53 -11.34 0.17 -5.58
N PRO A 54 -12.55 -0.18 -5.09
CA PRO A 54 -13.29 0.75 -4.23
C PRO A 54 -12.55 1.12 -2.95
N TYR A 55 -11.76 0.21 -2.40
CA TYR A 55 -10.99 0.48 -1.19
C TYR A 55 -10.02 1.64 -1.41
N PHE A 56 -9.21 1.56 -2.47
CA PHE A 56 -8.23 2.60 -2.74
C PHE A 56 -8.88 3.91 -3.15
N GLY A 57 -10.04 3.87 -3.79
CA GLY A 57 -10.81 5.07 -4.07
C GLY A 57 -11.21 5.79 -2.79
N ARG A 58 -11.68 5.05 -1.80
CA ARG A 58 -12.04 5.63 -0.50
C ARG A 58 -10.83 6.14 0.26
N VAL A 59 -9.72 5.39 0.23
CA VAL A 59 -8.49 5.83 0.87
C VAL A 59 -7.98 7.13 0.24
N GLN A 60 -8.01 7.22 -1.07
CA GLN A 60 -7.57 8.41 -1.78
C GLN A 60 -8.45 9.62 -1.45
N ALA A 61 -9.76 9.44 -1.43
CA ALA A 61 -10.67 10.50 -1.06
C ALA A 61 -10.43 10.97 0.37
N CYS A 62 -10.20 10.04 1.29
CA CYS A 62 -9.87 10.35 2.67
C CYS A 62 -8.56 11.14 2.75
N ALA A 63 -7.53 10.70 2.06
CA ALA A 63 -6.21 11.35 2.09
C ALA A 63 -6.27 12.75 1.48
N THR A 64 -7.15 12.98 0.52
CA THR A 64 -7.31 14.30 -0.10
C THR A 64 -7.71 15.35 0.93
N THR A 65 -8.53 14.99 1.90
CA THR A 65 -8.94 15.92 2.95
C THR A 65 -8.02 15.88 4.17
N ALA A 66 -7.41 14.73 4.46
CA ALA A 66 -6.63 14.56 5.68
C ALA A 66 -5.15 14.88 5.53
N CYS A 67 -4.62 14.83 4.31
CA CYS A 67 -3.19 14.99 4.07
C CYS A 67 -2.89 16.21 3.22
N SER A 68 -1.69 16.78 3.40
CA SER A 68 -1.16 17.79 2.49
C SER A 68 -0.89 17.17 1.12
N ALA A 69 -0.71 18.02 0.10
CA ALA A 69 -0.39 17.53 -1.24
C ALA A 69 0.89 16.69 -1.25
N ALA A 70 1.90 17.10 -0.48
CA ALA A 70 3.15 16.35 -0.39
C ALA A 70 2.93 14.97 0.22
N ASP A 71 2.13 14.89 1.28
CA ASP A 71 1.84 13.62 1.94
C ASP A 71 0.95 12.73 1.09
N GLN A 72 0.04 13.30 0.32
CA GLN A 72 -0.75 12.53 -0.65
C GLN A 72 0.15 11.87 -1.68
N ALA A 73 1.15 12.58 -2.19
CA ALA A 73 2.09 12.03 -3.16
C ALA A 73 2.90 10.89 -2.56
N LYS A 74 3.35 11.03 -1.30
CA LYS A 74 4.07 9.97 -0.61
C LYS A 74 3.20 8.73 -0.41
N THR A 75 1.95 8.95 -0.04
CA THR A 75 0.99 7.85 0.17
C THR A 75 0.75 7.09 -1.12
N LEU A 76 0.57 7.81 -2.22
CA LEU A 76 0.36 7.17 -3.52
C LEU A 76 1.59 6.38 -3.96
N ALA A 77 2.78 6.93 -3.77
CA ALA A 77 4.01 6.23 -4.12
C ALA A 77 4.17 4.94 -3.31
N TRP A 78 3.87 5.00 -2.01
CA TRP A 78 3.91 3.83 -1.15
C TRP A 78 2.91 2.77 -1.62
N ALA A 79 1.68 3.19 -1.92
CA ALA A 79 0.62 2.28 -2.36
C ALA A 79 1.00 1.59 -3.67
N LYS A 80 1.52 2.35 -4.64
CA LYS A 80 1.93 1.77 -5.91
C LYS A 80 3.05 0.75 -5.73
N GLY A 81 4.05 1.08 -4.92
CA GLY A 81 5.16 0.18 -4.66
C GLY A 81 4.72 -1.09 -3.96
N THR A 82 3.85 -0.96 -2.96
CA THR A 82 3.36 -2.10 -2.20
C THR A 82 2.52 -3.02 -3.06
N CYS A 83 1.59 -2.47 -3.83
CA CYS A 83 0.72 -3.28 -4.69
C CYS A 83 1.52 -3.96 -5.78
N SER A 84 2.51 -3.28 -6.34
CA SER A 84 3.38 -3.89 -7.35
C SER A 84 4.16 -5.06 -6.77
N SER A 85 4.64 -4.91 -5.52
CA SER A 85 5.46 -5.96 -4.90
C SER A 85 4.66 -7.22 -4.58
N VAL A 86 3.35 -7.13 -4.39
CA VAL A 86 2.50 -8.30 -4.17
C VAL A 86 1.86 -8.82 -5.45
N GLY A 87 2.24 -8.28 -6.60
CA GLY A 87 1.79 -8.78 -7.89
C GLY A 87 0.43 -8.27 -8.33
N VAL A 88 -0.10 -7.24 -7.68
CA VAL A 88 -1.40 -6.65 -8.02
C VAL A 88 -1.24 -5.14 -8.16
N PRO A 89 -0.55 -4.68 -9.23
CA PRO A 89 -0.28 -3.25 -9.38
C PRO A 89 -1.57 -2.44 -9.51
N LEU A 90 -1.53 -1.23 -8.96
CA LEU A 90 -2.65 -0.32 -9.05
C LEU A 90 -2.81 0.19 -10.49
N PRO A 91 -4.04 0.45 -10.94
CA PRO A 91 -4.26 1.06 -12.25
C PRO A 91 -3.61 2.45 -12.32
N GLU A 92 -3.07 2.77 -13.47
CA GLU A 92 -2.45 4.08 -13.67
C GLU A 92 -3.54 5.18 -13.84
#